data_84cdc09bdb47ecffe978c8625de81753
#
_entry.id   84cdc09bdb47ecffe978c8625de81753
#
_cell.length_a   1.000
_cell.length_b   1.000
_cell.length_c   1.000
_cell.angle_alpha   90.00
_cell.angle_beta   90.00
_cell.angle_gamma   90.00
#
_symmetry.space_group_name_H-M   'P 1'
#
loop_
_entity.id
_entity.type
_entity.pdbx_description
1 polymer ?
#
loop_
_entity_poly.entity_id
_entity_poly.type
_entity_poly.pdbx_seq_one_letter_code
_entity_poly.pdbx_strand_id
1 'polypeptide(L)'
;MKSKCFVTGGAGLIGLSVCRELIQKGYDVHLYDLGEQVAKNYTKIPKKVKIHVGSILDQYSLSNAMKGSNYVLHLAAMLGVKYTEDNKLDCLEINSTGTKNVLESAAHSNVKKVVFASSSEVYGEPDTNPITEKHTTKGKTIYGVTKIMGEEYCKSYKQKHNLNYTILRFFNTYGPYQTNKFVITKFINAVVNNKDIIINGNGEQKRSYMYVDDAASAIVLACLSKKTNQKIFNIGNGDEPISLITLAQKISKILKKKLKIIYKKNFKGSDRKKDREIFNRYCDSSKIKKVIDWKPKIKVDQGIRKIYLSLKNAK
;
A
#
# COMPACT_ATOMS: atom_id res chain seq x y z
N MET A 1 -1.09 -11.53 28.85
CA MET A 1 -1.01 -12.06 27.46
C MET A 1 -0.63 -10.93 26.51
N LYS A 2 0.18 -11.21 25.48
CA LYS A 2 0.52 -10.23 24.44
C LYS A 2 -0.73 -9.91 23.62
N SER A 3 -0.91 -8.63 23.23
CA SER A 3 -2.01 -8.26 22.33
C SER A 3 -1.82 -8.87 20.94
N LYS A 4 -2.88 -9.50 20.42
CA LYS A 4 -2.91 -10.16 19.12
C LYS A 4 -3.21 -9.13 18.01
N CYS A 5 -2.35 -9.06 17.00
CA CYS A 5 -2.53 -8.27 15.79
C CYS A 5 -2.77 -9.20 14.59
N PHE A 6 -3.88 -9.01 13.89
CA PHE A 6 -4.25 -9.77 12.71
C PHE A 6 -4.03 -8.94 11.45
N VAL A 7 -3.25 -9.46 10.50
CA VAL A 7 -2.81 -8.72 9.31
C VAL A 7 -3.31 -9.46 8.07
N THR A 8 -4.36 -8.97 7.42
CA THR A 8 -4.76 -9.48 6.11
C THR A 8 -3.87 -8.90 5.02
N GLY A 9 -3.55 -9.66 3.99
CA GLY A 9 -2.51 -9.27 3.02
C GLY A 9 -1.11 -9.26 3.63
N GLY A 10 -0.92 -10.05 4.69
CA GLY A 10 0.31 -10.04 5.49
C GLY A 10 1.53 -10.60 4.78
N ALA A 11 1.38 -11.43 3.75
CA ALA A 11 2.46 -11.91 2.90
C ALA A 11 2.81 -10.95 1.74
N GLY A 12 2.08 -9.84 1.60
CA GLY A 12 2.35 -8.79 0.62
C GLY A 12 3.52 -7.88 1.02
N LEU A 13 3.89 -6.94 0.12
CA LEU A 13 5.00 -5.99 0.32
C LEU A 13 4.89 -5.23 1.65
N ILE A 14 3.76 -4.56 1.88
CA ILE A 14 3.55 -3.77 3.10
C ILE A 14 3.33 -4.70 4.31
N GLY A 15 2.58 -5.79 4.13
CA GLY A 15 2.26 -6.74 5.18
C GLY A 15 3.48 -7.36 5.85
N LEU A 16 4.48 -7.77 5.07
CA LEU A 16 5.75 -8.31 5.58
C LEU A 16 6.50 -7.30 6.47
N SER A 17 6.55 -6.03 6.07
CA SER A 17 7.21 -4.99 6.87
C SER A 17 6.41 -4.67 8.14
N VAL A 18 5.07 -4.64 8.05
CA VAL A 18 4.16 -4.49 9.21
C VAL A 18 4.34 -5.64 10.19
N CYS A 19 4.38 -6.88 9.73
CA CYS A 19 4.59 -8.05 10.58
C CYS A 19 5.93 -7.97 11.32
N ARG A 20 7.02 -7.57 10.64
CA ARG A 20 8.33 -7.36 11.28
C ARG A 20 8.27 -6.31 12.38
N GLU A 21 7.67 -5.16 12.11
CA GLU A 21 7.59 -4.07 13.09
C GLU A 21 6.72 -4.43 14.29
N LEU A 22 5.59 -5.11 14.09
CA LEU A 22 4.74 -5.58 15.19
C LEU A 22 5.46 -6.58 16.10
N ILE A 23 6.24 -7.52 15.52
CA ILE A 23 7.04 -8.48 16.29
C ILE A 23 8.11 -7.74 17.12
N GLN A 24 8.81 -6.77 16.52
CA GLN A 24 9.81 -5.96 17.24
C GLN A 24 9.20 -5.22 18.41
N LYS A 25 7.94 -4.80 18.32
CA LYS A 25 7.18 -4.18 19.40
C LYS A 25 6.55 -5.19 20.39
N GLY A 26 6.79 -6.49 20.21
CA GLY A 26 6.38 -7.53 21.16
C GLY A 26 4.94 -8.04 21.01
N TYR A 27 4.24 -7.75 19.88
CA TYR A 27 2.89 -8.22 19.64
C TYR A 27 2.87 -9.70 19.21
N ASP A 28 1.73 -10.39 19.45
CA ASP A 28 1.42 -11.69 18.86
C ASP A 28 0.84 -11.45 17.46
N VAL A 29 1.58 -11.84 16.42
CA VAL A 29 1.27 -11.46 15.03
C VAL A 29 0.72 -12.64 14.27
N HIS A 30 -0.49 -12.50 13.76
CA HIS A 30 -1.19 -13.43 12.91
C HIS A 30 -1.35 -12.85 11.51
N LEU A 31 -0.75 -13.52 10.53
CA LEU A 31 -0.84 -13.18 9.11
C LEU A 31 -1.95 -14.00 8.47
N TYR A 32 -2.76 -13.37 7.63
CA TYR A 32 -3.78 -14.01 6.81
C TYR A 32 -3.61 -13.58 5.35
N ASP A 33 -3.41 -14.54 4.45
CA ASP A 33 -3.22 -14.29 3.02
C ASP A 33 -3.53 -15.52 2.18
N LEU A 34 -3.63 -15.35 0.86
CA LEU A 34 -3.81 -16.45 -0.09
C LEU A 34 -2.60 -17.40 -0.07
N GLY A 35 -2.86 -18.69 -0.25
CA GLY A 35 -1.83 -19.72 -0.22
C GLY A 35 -0.68 -19.47 -1.19
N GLU A 36 -0.98 -18.99 -2.40
CA GLU A 36 0.02 -18.62 -3.41
C GLU A 36 0.94 -17.47 -2.95
N GLN A 37 0.39 -16.46 -2.26
CA GLN A 37 1.18 -15.34 -1.74
C GLN A 37 2.05 -15.76 -0.57
N VAL A 38 1.52 -16.61 0.32
CA VAL A 38 2.26 -17.20 1.42
C VAL A 38 3.43 -18.04 0.88
N ALA A 39 3.17 -18.96 -0.05
CA ALA A 39 4.21 -19.82 -0.65
C ALA A 39 5.31 -18.99 -1.33
N LYS A 40 4.94 -18.00 -2.14
CA LYS A 40 5.88 -17.11 -2.84
C LYS A 40 6.80 -16.33 -1.91
N ASN A 41 6.33 -15.97 -0.74
CA ASN A 41 7.07 -15.11 0.19
C ASN A 41 7.42 -15.80 1.51
N TYR A 42 7.28 -17.13 1.59
CA TYR A 42 7.45 -17.91 2.81
C TYR A 42 8.77 -17.62 3.53
N THR A 43 9.89 -17.62 2.81
CA THR A 43 11.22 -17.34 3.38
C THR A 43 11.41 -15.92 3.90
N LYS A 44 10.51 -14.99 3.55
CA LYS A 44 10.53 -13.57 3.97
C LYS A 44 9.62 -13.32 5.17
N ILE A 45 8.73 -14.26 5.49
CA ILE A 45 7.84 -14.17 6.65
C ILE A 45 8.67 -14.39 7.92
N PRO A 46 8.62 -13.51 8.91
CA PRO A 46 9.36 -13.71 10.15
C PRO A 46 8.88 -14.97 10.90
N LYS A 47 9.82 -15.79 11.40
CA LYS A 47 9.53 -17.07 12.05
C LYS A 47 8.53 -17.02 13.22
N LYS A 48 8.39 -15.85 13.87
CA LYS A 48 7.45 -15.64 14.99
C LYS A 48 6.02 -15.30 14.55
N VAL A 49 5.75 -15.18 13.25
CA VAL A 49 4.42 -14.92 12.72
C VAL A 49 3.64 -16.21 12.62
N LYS A 50 2.42 -16.22 13.15
CA LYS A 50 1.47 -17.30 12.92
C LYS A 50 0.78 -17.09 11.57
N ILE A 51 0.88 -18.09 10.70
CA ILE A 51 0.38 -18.02 9.32
C ILE A 51 -0.99 -18.69 9.26
N HIS A 52 -1.96 -17.99 8.70
CA HIS A 52 -3.27 -18.51 8.32
C HIS A 52 -3.45 -18.31 6.82
N VAL A 53 -3.78 -19.37 6.12
CA VAL A 53 -4.04 -19.35 4.67
C VAL A 53 -5.54 -19.28 4.42
N GLY A 54 -5.97 -18.32 3.59
CA GLY A 54 -7.37 -18.18 3.21
C GLY A 54 -7.66 -16.92 2.41
N SER A 55 -8.86 -16.84 1.87
CA SER A 55 -9.39 -15.68 1.16
C SER A 55 -10.22 -14.79 2.08
N ILE A 56 -10.12 -13.47 1.93
CA ILE A 56 -11.03 -12.53 2.63
C ILE A 56 -12.48 -12.66 2.14
N LEU A 57 -12.73 -13.39 1.06
CA LEU A 57 -14.07 -13.75 0.61
C LEU A 57 -14.65 -14.93 1.39
N ASP A 58 -13.81 -15.80 1.96
CA ASP A 58 -14.25 -16.87 2.85
C ASP A 58 -14.44 -16.35 4.27
N GLN A 59 -15.64 -15.90 4.57
CA GLN A 59 -15.97 -15.27 5.85
C GLN A 59 -15.81 -16.24 7.02
N TYR A 60 -16.08 -17.54 6.83
CA TYR A 60 -15.98 -18.54 7.90
C TYR A 60 -14.53 -18.73 8.33
N SER A 61 -13.63 -19.03 7.39
CA SER A 61 -12.19 -19.19 7.65
C SER A 61 -11.57 -17.91 8.20
N LEU A 62 -11.94 -16.75 7.64
CA LEU A 62 -11.48 -15.44 8.10
C LEU A 62 -11.88 -15.16 9.56
N SER A 63 -13.16 -15.39 9.90
CA SER A 63 -13.67 -15.16 11.25
C SER A 63 -12.99 -16.06 12.28
N ASN A 64 -12.80 -17.34 11.95
CA ASN A 64 -12.13 -18.30 12.82
C ASN A 64 -10.66 -17.92 13.07
N ALA A 65 -9.92 -17.51 12.03
CA ALA A 65 -8.53 -17.08 12.14
C ALA A 65 -8.41 -15.78 12.95
N MET A 66 -9.42 -14.89 12.88
CA MET A 66 -9.42 -13.59 13.55
C MET A 66 -9.78 -13.67 15.03
N LYS A 67 -10.40 -14.73 15.52
CA LYS A 67 -10.83 -14.88 16.93
C LYS A 67 -9.74 -14.47 17.92
N GLY A 68 -10.13 -13.68 18.94
CA GLY A 68 -9.22 -13.19 19.98
C GLY A 68 -8.26 -12.10 19.54
N SER A 69 -8.40 -11.54 18.34
CA SER A 69 -7.56 -10.43 17.88
C SER A 69 -7.94 -9.11 18.57
N ASN A 70 -6.94 -8.36 19.00
CA ASN A 70 -7.15 -7.03 19.56
C ASN A 70 -7.18 -5.95 18.47
N TYR A 71 -6.38 -6.12 17.42
CA TYR A 71 -6.22 -5.19 16.33
C TYR A 71 -6.24 -5.92 14.99
N VAL A 72 -6.83 -5.30 13.98
CA VAL A 72 -6.84 -5.78 12.60
C VAL A 72 -6.19 -4.74 11.69
N LEU A 73 -5.22 -5.17 10.89
CA LEU A 73 -4.59 -4.35 9.87
C LEU A 73 -5.01 -4.92 8.51
N HIS A 74 -5.97 -4.26 7.88
CA HIS A 74 -6.56 -4.74 6.63
C HIS A 74 -5.81 -4.17 5.43
N LEU A 75 -4.86 -4.98 4.91
CA LEU A 75 -4.00 -4.64 3.77
C LEU A 75 -4.33 -5.48 2.52
N ALA A 76 -5.09 -6.56 2.67
CA ALA A 76 -5.49 -7.40 1.55
C ALA A 76 -6.34 -6.62 0.55
N ALA A 77 -5.98 -6.66 -0.71
CA ALA A 77 -6.75 -6.12 -1.81
C ALA A 77 -6.23 -6.63 -3.15
N MET A 78 -7.09 -6.73 -4.13
CA MET A 78 -6.70 -6.79 -5.53
C MET A 78 -6.19 -5.42 -5.95
N LEU A 79 -4.98 -5.34 -6.52
CA LEU A 79 -4.30 -4.09 -6.83
C LEU A 79 -3.55 -4.13 -8.17
N GLY A 80 -3.16 -2.93 -8.63
CA GLY A 80 -2.51 -2.76 -9.92
C GLY A 80 -3.52 -2.25 -10.96
N VAL A 81 -3.34 -0.98 -11.40
CA VAL A 81 -4.35 -0.26 -12.19
C VAL A 81 -4.80 -1.05 -13.42
N LYS A 82 -3.85 -1.53 -14.23
CA LYS A 82 -4.19 -2.33 -15.41
C LYS A 82 -4.95 -3.61 -15.01
N TYR A 83 -4.44 -4.36 -14.03
CA TYR A 83 -5.02 -5.64 -13.63
C TYR A 83 -6.45 -5.49 -13.09
N THR A 84 -6.72 -4.46 -12.30
CA THR A 84 -8.05 -4.19 -11.76
C THR A 84 -9.02 -3.65 -12.82
N GLU A 85 -8.53 -2.89 -13.81
CA GLU A 85 -9.38 -2.43 -14.93
C GLU A 85 -9.70 -3.54 -15.93
N ASP A 86 -8.80 -4.50 -16.11
CA ASP A 86 -9.03 -5.68 -16.97
C ASP A 86 -9.96 -6.71 -16.28
N ASN A 87 -10.01 -6.74 -14.92
CA ASN A 87 -10.79 -7.69 -14.11
C ASN A 87 -11.67 -6.93 -13.09
N LYS A 88 -12.61 -6.14 -13.59
CA LYS A 88 -13.39 -5.20 -12.78
C LYS A 88 -14.30 -5.88 -11.77
N LEU A 89 -14.99 -6.95 -12.16
CA LEU A 89 -15.90 -7.68 -11.28
C LEU A 89 -15.16 -8.32 -10.12
N ASP A 90 -14.02 -8.97 -10.39
CA ASP A 90 -13.18 -9.55 -9.34
C ASP A 90 -12.65 -8.46 -8.39
N CYS A 91 -12.29 -7.29 -8.94
CA CYS A 91 -11.84 -6.16 -8.13
C CYS A 91 -12.96 -5.64 -7.21
N LEU A 92 -14.18 -5.53 -7.71
CA LEU A 92 -15.34 -5.15 -6.92
C LEU A 92 -15.61 -6.18 -5.83
N GLU A 93 -15.63 -7.45 -6.16
CA GLU A 93 -15.91 -8.52 -5.21
C GLU A 93 -14.82 -8.60 -4.13
N ILE A 94 -13.56 -8.73 -4.52
CA ILE A 94 -12.46 -8.88 -3.56
C ILE A 94 -12.33 -7.65 -2.67
N ASN A 95 -12.33 -6.46 -3.24
CA ASN A 95 -12.05 -5.24 -2.47
C ASN A 95 -13.27 -4.72 -1.70
N SER A 96 -14.49 -4.94 -2.19
CA SER A 96 -15.71 -4.49 -1.52
C SER A 96 -16.24 -5.56 -0.57
N THR A 97 -16.64 -6.73 -1.09
CA THR A 97 -17.17 -7.83 -0.28
C THR A 97 -16.12 -8.34 0.71
N GLY A 98 -14.86 -8.52 0.27
CA GLY A 98 -13.77 -8.91 1.16
C GLY A 98 -13.54 -7.91 2.29
N THR A 99 -13.59 -6.59 2.03
CA THR A 99 -13.48 -5.56 3.09
C THR A 99 -14.66 -5.63 4.05
N LYS A 100 -15.88 -5.80 3.54
CA LYS A 100 -17.07 -6.01 4.38
C LYS A 100 -16.89 -7.22 5.31
N ASN A 101 -16.46 -8.36 4.78
CA ASN A 101 -16.22 -9.58 5.56
C ASN A 101 -15.18 -9.36 6.68
N VAL A 102 -14.09 -8.63 6.39
CA VAL A 102 -13.09 -8.30 7.41
C VAL A 102 -13.67 -7.43 8.53
N LEU A 103 -14.46 -6.42 8.20
CA LEU A 103 -15.09 -5.53 9.19
C LEU A 103 -16.17 -6.27 10.01
N GLU A 104 -16.96 -7.12 9.36
CA GLU A 104 -17.96 -7.98 10.01
C GLU A 104 -17.29 -8.91 11.02
N SER A 105 -16.24 -9.63 10.59
CA SER A 105 -15.47 -10.53 11.46
C SER A 105 -14.81 -9.77 12.61
N ALA A 106 -14.32 -8.55 12.37
CA ALA A 106 -13.71 -7.71 13.39
C ALA A 106 -14.74 -7.24 14.44
N ALA A 107 -15.95 -6.87 14.01
CA ALA A 107 -17.03 -6.47 14.90
C ALA A 107 -17.45 -7.64 15.80
N HIS A 108 -17.68 -8.82 15.25
CA HIS A 108 -18.05 -10.02 16.00
C HIS A 108 -16.94 -10.54 16.93
N SER A 109 -15.68 -10.29 16.59
CA SER A 109 -14.52 -10.67 17.43
C SER A 109 -14.16 -9.64 18.49
N ASN A 110 -14.96 -8.60 18.69
CA ASN A 110 -14.71 -7.49 19.64
C ASN A 110 -13.33 -6.84 19.43
N VAL A 111 -12.90 -6.68 18.18
CA VAL A 111 -11.65 -6.04 17.83
C VAL A 111 -11.66 -4.56 18.28
N LYS A 112 -10.60 -4.13 18.95
CA LYS A 112 -10.51 -2.75 19.47
C LYS A 112 -10.41 -1.71 18.36
N LYS A 113 -9.76 -2.04 17.24
CA LYS A 113 -9.58 -1.14 16.10
C LYS A 113 -9.20 -1.89 14.83
N VAL A 114 -9.73 -1.42 13.70
CA VAL A 114 -9.30 -1.80 12.34
C VAL A 114 -8.52 -0.65 11.72
N VAL A 115 -7.34 -0.93 11.16
CA VAL A 115 -6.63 0.00 10.26
C VAL A 115 -6.90 -0.44 8.83
N PHE A 116 -7.54 0.41 8.05
CA PHE A 116 -7.88 0.15 6.66
C PHE A 116 -6.87 0.81 5.71
N ALA A 117 -6.25 0.01 4.85
CA ALA A 117 -5.38 0.49 3.79
C ALA A 117 -6.23 1.00 2.61
N SER A 118 -6.49 2.31 2.60
CA SER A 118 -7.04 3.04 1.47
C SER A 118 -5.92 3.49 0.52
N SER A 119 -6.21 4.33 -0.45
CA SER A 119 -5.28 4.70 -1.50
C SER A 119 -5.46 6.14 -1.94
N SER A 120 -4.41 6.77 -2.45
CA SER A 120 -4.50 8.05 -3.17
C SER A 120 -5.33 7.99 -4.45
N GLU A 121 -5.67 6.79 -4.95
CA GLU A 121 -6.59 6.60 -6.08
C GLU A 121 -8.03 7.09 -5.78
N VAL A 122 -8.39 7.21 -4.49
CA VAL A 122 -9.69 7.77 -4.08
C VAL A 122 -9.90 9.22 -4.53
N TYR A 123 -8.81 9.98 -4.69
CA TYR A 123 -8.90 11.39 -5.10
C TYR A 123 -9.13 11.58 -6.60
N GLY A 124 -8.81 10.57 -7.44
CA GLY A 124 -8.82 10.74 -8.90
C GLY A 124 -7.83 11.83 -9.34
N GLU A 125 -8.24 12.68 -10.28
CA GLU A 125 -7.49 13.88 -10.66
C GLU A 125 -7.74 14.99 -9.64
N PRO A 126 -6.71 15.42 -8.90
CA PRO A 126 -6.88 16.44 -7.87
C PRO A 126 -6.97 17.82 -8.50
N ASP A 127 -7.79 18.68 -7.92
CA ASP A 127 -7.93 20.09 -8.36
C ASP A 127 -6.63 20.88 -8.05
N THR A 128 -5.94 20.53 -6.96
CA THR A 128 -4.67 21.16 -6.55
C THR A 128 -3.70 20.15 -5.94
N ASN A 129 -2.43 20.53 -5.84
CA ASN A 129 -1.38 19.77 -5.16
C ASN A 129 -0.58 20.70 -4.22
N PRO A 130 -0.07 20.21 -3.07
CA PRO A 130 -0.17 18.82 -2.58
C PRO A 130 -1.59 18.43 -2.13
N ILE A 131 -1.93 17.16 -2.27
CA ILE A 131 -3.25 16.62 -1.90
C ILE A 131 -3.36 16.51 -0.38
N THR A 132 -4.37 17.14 0.21
CA THR A 132 -4.74 16.99 1.62
C THR A 132 -5.95 16.07 1.78
N GLU A 133 -6.25 15.65 3.00
CA GLU A 133 -7.43 14.80 3.30
C GLU A 133 -8.77 15.54 3.11
N LYS A 134 -8.74 16.86 2.91
CA LYS A 134 -9.92 17.71 2.62
C LYS A 134 -10.34 17.66 1.16
N HIS A 135 -9.46 17.18 0.24
CA HIS A 135 -9.81 17.06 -1.17
C HIS A 135 -10.95 16.07 -1.37
N THR A 136 -11.84 16.41 -2.30
CA THR A 136 -12.98 15.57 -2.68
C THR A 136 -12.49 14.22 -3.22
N THR A 137 -13.16 13.15 -2.86
CA THR A 137 -12.91 11.81 -3.41
C THR A 137 -13.72 11.64 -4.71
N LYS A 138 -13.00 11.45 -5.82
CA LYS A 138 -13.54 11.29 -7.19
C LYS A 138 -12.90 10.08 -7.85
N GLY A 139 -13.05 8.87 -7.31
CA GLY A 139 -12.38 7.66 -7.81
C GLY A 139 -12.47 7.52 -9.33
N LYS A 140 -11.32 7.65 -10.02
CA LYS A 140 -11.23 7.61 -11.49
C LYS A 140 -11.08 6.19 -12.04
N THR A 141 -10.72 5.25 -11.17
CA THR A 141 -10.49 3.83 -11.49
C THR A 141 -11.41 2.94 -10.65
N ILE A 142 -11.68 1.71 -11.14
CA ILE A 142 -12.47 0.76 -10.36
C ILE A 142 -11.83 0.51 -8.98
N TYR A 143 -10.50 0.41 -8.93
CA TYR A 143 -9.77 0.29 -7.66
C TYR A 143 -10.01 1.48 -6.73
N GLY A 144 -9.98 2.72 -7.25
CA GLY A 144 -10.28 3.92 -6.47
C GLY A 144 -11.69 3.89 -5.90
N VAL A 145 -12.68 3.48 -6.70
CA VAL A 145 -14.08 3.33 -6.27
C VAL A 145 -14.20 2.30 -5.14
N THR A 146 -13.56 1.13 -5.26
CA THR A 146 -13.60 0.11 -4.20
C THR A 146 -12.96 0.58 -2.89
N LYS A 147 -11.92 1.43 -2.97
CA LYS A 147 -11.31 2.01 -1.76
C LYS A 147 -12.23 3.04 -1.10
N ILE A 148 -12.95 3.86 -1.87
CA ILE A 148 -13.98 4.76 -1.33
C ILE A 148 -15.07 3.94 -0.63
N MET A 149 -15.57 2.87 -1.24
CA MET A 149 -16.54 1.97 -0.59
C MET A 149 -16.00 1.39 0.72
N GLY A 150 -14.74 0.97 0.76
CA GLY A 150 -14.10 0.48 1.99
C GLY A 150 -14.01 1.54 3.10
N GLU A 151 -13.77 2.81 2.74
CA GLU A 151 -13.81 3.92 3.70
C GLU A 151 -15.21 4.12 4.27
N GLU A 152 -16.25 4.04 3.45
CA GLU A 152 -17.65 4.14 3.89
C GLU A 152 -18.07 2.93 4.75
N TYR A 153 -17.64 1.72 4.42
CA TYR A 153 -17.83 0.56 5.30
C TYR A 153 -17.21 0.79 6.68
N CYS A 154 -15.98 1.31 6.78
CA CYS A 154 -15.37 1.60 8.08
C CYS A 154 -16.22 2.55 8.93
N LYS A 155 -16.77 3.60 8.33
CA LYS A 155 -17.65 4.57 8.99
C LYS A 155 -18.97 3.92 9.43
N SER A 156 -19.60 3.11 8.57
CA SER A 156 -20.85 2.41 8.83
C SER A 156 -20.70 1.38 9.95
N TYR A 157 -19.61 0.62 9.99
CA TYR A 157 -19.32 -0.33 11.08
C TYR A 157 -19.03 0.38 12.41
N LYS A 158 -18.44 1.58 12.38
CA LYS A 158 -18.34 2.40 13.60
C LYS A 158 -19.71 2.82 14.10
N GLN A 159 -20.59 3.28 13.20
CA GLN A 159 -21.95 3.70 13.56
C GLN A 159 -22.79 2.54 14.13
N LYS A 160 -22.76 1.39 13.46
CA LYS A 160 -23.63 0.25 13.81
C LYS A 160 -23.10 -0.62 14.96
N HIS A 161 -21.78 -0.86 14.99
CA HIS A 161 -21.14 -1.83 15.88
C HIS A 161 -20.12 -1.20 16.83
N ASN A 162 -19.99 0.14 16.84
CA ASN A 162 -19.00 0.87 17.63
C ASN A 162 -17.54 0.42 17.36
N LEU A 163 -17.24 -0.18 16.20
CA LEU A 163 -15.92 -0.64 15.81
C LEU A 163 -15.03 0.57 15.46
N ASN A 164 -13.94 0.80 16.22
CA ASN A 164 -13.02 1.88 15.88
C ASN A 164 -12.23 1.56 14.63
N TYR A 165 -11.96 2.60 13.84
CA TYR A 165 -11.15 2.49 12.63
C TYR A 165 -10.13 3.62 12.52
N THR A 166 -9.12 3.38 11.68
CA THR A 166 -8.26 4.42 11.11
C THR A 166 -8.09 4.14 9.63
N ILE A 167 -8.32 5.13 8.78
CA ILE A 167 -8.17 5.02 7.32
C ILE A 167 -6.85 5.67 6.92
N LEU A 168 -6.01 4.92 6.19
CA LEU A 168 -4.72 5.38 5.68
C LEU A 168 -4.73 5.38 4.16
N ARG A 169 -4.73 6.57 3.53
CA ARG A 169 -4.67 6.76 2.08
C ARG A 169 -3.21 6.75 1.62
N PHE A 170 -2.75 5.61 1.12
CA PHE A 170 -1.36 5.43 0.70
C PHE A 170 -1.09 6.09 -0.64
N PHE A 171 0.00 6.86 -0.69
CA PHE A 171 0.66 7.27 -1.92
C PHE A 171 1.73 6.23 -2.29
N ASN A 172 2.31 6.33 -3.49
CA ASN A 172 3.13 5.28 -4.08
C ASN A 172 4.16 4.65 -3.11
N THR A 173 3.80 3.55 -2.48
CA THR A 173 4.69 2.78 -1.61
C THR A 173 5.56 1.85 -2.45
N TYR A 174 6.86 1.79 -2.14
CA TYR A 174 7.83 0.96 -2.85
C TYR A 174 8.81 0.30 -1.88
N GLY A 175 9.45 -0.80 -2.32
CA GLY A 175 10.43 -1.49 -1.49
C GLY A 175 10.96 -2.76 -2.15
N PRO A 176 11.86 -3.50 -1.44
CA PRO A 176 12.36 -4.80 -1.88
C PRO A 176 11.22 -5.78 -2.11
N TYR A 177 11.40 -6.68 -3.08
CA TYR A 177 10.43 -7.72 -3.44
C TYR A 177 9.13 -7.21 -4.08
N GLN A 178 9.02 -5.92 -4.37
CA GLN A 178 7.92 -5.41 -5.18
C GLN A 178 8.00 -5.98 -6.60
N THR A 179 6.84 -6.31 -7.17
CA THR A 179 6.78 -6.88 -8.52
C THR A 179 7.20 -5.87 -9.59
N ASN A 180 7.69 -6.36 -10.74
CA ASN A 180 8.10 -5.54 -11.90
C ASN A 180 6.95 -4.73 -12.56
N LYS A 181 5.74 -4.83 -12.03
CA LYS A 181 4.60 -4.02 -12.48
C LYS A 181 4.70 -2.55 -12.03
N PHE A 182 5.52 -2.24 -11.02
CA PHE A 182 5.66 -0.88 -10.46
C PHE A 182 6.91 -0.16 -10.98
N VAL A 183 6.78 1.14 -11.19
CA VAL A 183 7.75 1.95 -11.92
C VAL A 183 9.17 1.90 -11.36
N ILE A 184 9.37 2.00 -10.04
CA ILE A 184 10.71 1.98 -9.42
C ILE A 184 11.39 0.64 -9.70
N THR A 185 10.71 -0.47 -9.42
CA THR A 185 11.27 -1.81 -9.66
C THR A 185 11.50 -2.05 -11.14
N LYS A 186 10.58 -1.60 -12.01
CA LYS A 186 10.71 -1.70 -13.47
C LYS A 186 11.95 -0.95 -13.98
N PHE A 187 12.17 0.28 -13.51
CA PHE A 187 13.34 1.07 -13.89
C PHE A 187 14.65 0.47 -13.36
N ILE A 188 14.70 0.06 -12.09
CA ILE A 188 15.87 -0.60 -11.51
C ILE A 188 16.22 -1.87 -12.30
N ASN A 189 15.24 -2.70 -12.62
CA ASN A 189 15.48 -3.92 -13.39
C ASN A 189 15.92 -3.65 -14.83
N ALA A 190 15.37 -2.63 -15.48
CA ALA A 190 15.86 -2.20 -16.80
C ALA A 190 17.35 -1.85 -16.73
N VAL A 191 17.74 -1.02 -15.75
CA VAL A 191 19.13 -0.60 -15.55
C VAL A 191 20.06 -1.76 -15.22
N VAL A 192 19.64 -2.64 -14.29
CA VAL A 192 20.45 -3.81 -13.88
C VAL A 192 20.73 -4.72 -15.08
N ASN A 193 19.75 -4.88 -15.97
CA ASN A 193 19.84 -5.74 -17.15
C ASN A 193 20.32 -5.01 -18.41
N ASN A 194 20.87 -3.80 -18.29
CA ASN A 194 21.37 -2.95 -19.40
C ASN A 194 20.31 -2.71 -20.50
N LYS A 195 19.03 -2.60 -20.11
CA LYS A 195 17.91 -2.30 -21.01
C LYS A 195 17.53 -0.83 -20.91
N ASP A 196 16.99 -0.27 -21.98
CA ASP A 196 16.48 1.09 -22.01
C ASP A 196 15.29 1.28 -21.05
N ILE A 197 15.20 2.46 -20.43
CA ILE A 197 14.03 2.86 -19.68
C ILE A 197 12.96 3.41 -20.64
N ILE A 198 11.79 2.83 -20.58
CA ILE A 198 10.64 3.28 -21.36
C ILE A 198 9.76 4.17 -20.49
N ILE A 199 9.55 5.41 -20.92
CA ILE A 199 8.64 6.37 -20.28
C ILE A 199 7.49 6.65 -21.25
N ASN A 200 6.24 6.46 -20.79
CA ASN A 200 5.05 6.83 -21.52
C ASN A 200 4.72 8.32 -21.27
N GLY A 201 4.46 9.05 -22.36
CA GLY A 201 4.29 10.50 -22.32
C GLY A 201 5.64 11.24 -22.21
N ASN A 202 5.62 12.45 -21.65
CA ASN A 202 6.81 13.30 -21.48
C ASN A 202 7.63 13.00 -20.21
N GLY A 203 7.10 12.19 -19.31
CA GLY A 203 7.79 11.80 -18.07
C GLY A 203 7.81 12.85 -16.95
N GLU A 204 7.09 13.96 -17.11
CA GLU A 204 7.04 15.05 -16.12
C GLU A 204 6.05 14.83 -15.00
N GLN A 205 5.21 13.80 -15.11
CA GLN A 205 4.22 13.46 -14.08
C GLN A 205 4.89 13.19 -12.73
N LYS A 206 4.47 13.95 -11.70
CA LYS A 206 5.05 13.90 -10.36
C LYS A 206 4.32 12.95 -9.43
N ARG A 207 5.08 12.25 -8.60
CA ARG A 207 4.58 11.33 -7.57
C ARG A 207 5.35 11.51 -6.27
N SER A 208 4.68 11.27 -5.14
CA SER A 208 5.33 10.99 -3.86
C SER A 208 5.66 9.50 -3.77
N TYR A 209 6.90 9.17 -3.50
CA TYR A 209 7.34 7.79 -3.29
C TYR A 209 7.74 7.58 -1.84
N MET A 210 7.13 6.60 -1.20
CA MET A 210 7.37 6.27 0.21
C MET A 210 7.94 4.87 0.35
N TYR A 211 9.04 4.75 1.08
CA TYR A 211 9.64 3.43 1.34
C TYR A 211 8.75 2.58 2.26
N VAL A 212 8.74 1.28 2.02
CA VAL A 212 7.82 0.33 2.66
C VAL A 212 7.95 0.28 4.19
N ASP A 213 9.15 0.47 4.75
CA ASP A 213 9.32 0.46 6.20
C ASP A 213 8.73 1.72 6.85
N ASP A 214 8.76 2.88 6.18
CA ASP A 214 8.06 4.07 6.63
C ASP A 214 6.54 3.87 6.59
N ALA A 215 6.02 3.20 5.53
CA ALA A 215 4.62 2.82 5.45
C ALA A 215 4.20 1.91 6.61
N ALA A 216 5.00 0.89 6.91
CA ALA A 216 4.75 -0.04 8.01
C ALA A 216 4.72 0.69 9.36
N SER A 217 5.69 1.58 9.60
CA SER A 217 5.74 2.42 10.80
C SER A 217 4.48 3.28 10.96
N ALA A 218 4.00 3.93 9.88
CA ALA A 218 2.75 4.69 9.91
C ALA A 218 1.55 3.82 10.32
N ILE A 219 1.43 2.63 9.71
CA ILE A 219 0.34 1.70 9.99
C ILE A 219 0.35 1.27 11.46
N VAL A 220 1.50 0.85 11.95
CA VAL A 220 1.63 0.34 13.33
C VAL A 220 1.39 1.44 14.35
N LEU A 221 1.98 2.63 14.16
CA LEU A 221 1.75 3.78 15.05
C LEU A 221 0.27 4.21 15.03
N ALA A 222 -0.36 4.26 13.86
CA ALA A 222 -1.78 4.58 13.73
C ALA A 222 -2.67 3.52 14.38
N CYS A 223 -2.32 2.24 14.28
CA CYS A 223 -3.03 1.14 14.92
C CYS A 223 -3.06 1.30 16.45
N LEU A 224 -1.92 1.60 17.04
CA LEU A 224 -1.73 1.62 18.49
C LEU A 224 -2.19 2.92 19.16
N SER A 225 -2.28 4.01 18.43
CA SER A 225 -2.66 5.31 18.97
C SER A 225 -4.19 5.52 18.99
N LYS A 226 -4.75 5.82 20.17
CA LYS A 226 -6.16 6.24 20.29
C LYS A 226 -6.44 7.58 19.58
N LYS A 227 -5.41 8.44 19.39
CA LYS A 227 -5.55 9.75 18.73
C LYS A 227 -5.94 9.64 17.25
N THR A 228 -5.78 8.47 16.63
CA THR A 228 -6.10 8.21 15.22
C THR A 228 -7.48 7.59 15.01
N ASN A 229 -8.21 7.27 16.09
CA ASN A 229 -9.54 6.68 15.99
C ASN A 229 -10.48 7.56 15.16
N GLN A 230 -11.21 6.94 14.22
CA GLN A 230 -12.21 7.58 13.35
C GLN A 230 -11.62 8.71 12.48
N LYS A 231 -10.33 8.60 12.14
CA LYS A 231 -9.65 9.61 11.33
C LYS A 231 -9.12 9.00 10.03
N ILE A 232 -8.98 9.88 9.05
CA ILE A 232 -8.40 9.60 7.75
C ILE A 232 -7.07 10.36 7.66
N PHE A 233 -6.02 9.70 7.13
CA PHE A 233 -4.71 10.30 6.94
C PHE A 233 -4.11 9.95 5.58
N ASN A 234 -3.49 10.92 4.94
CA ASN A 234 -2.59 10.69 3.82
C ASN A 234 -1.25 10.16 4.32
N ILE A 235 -0.77 9.08 3.68
CA ILE A 235 0.49 8.44 4.02
C ILE A 235 1.40 8.44 2.80
N GLY A 236 2.43 9.28 2.85
CA GLY A 236 3.39 9.43 1.76
C GLY A 236 4.56 10.33 2.12
N ASN A 237 5.60 10.33 1.28
CA ASN A 237 6.69 11.29 1.37
C ASN A 237 6.36 12.52 0.51
N GLY A 238 5.57 13.45 1.07
CA GLY A 238 5.16 14.67 0.38
C GLY A 238 6.28 15.71 0.24
N ASP A 239 7.36 15.57 1.00
CA ASP A 239 8.48 16.51 0.98
C ASP A 239 9.40 16.30 -0.25
N GLU A 240 9.26 15.17 -0.97
CA GLU A 240 10.11 14.81 -2.12
C GLU A 240 9.24 14.31 -3.31
N PRO A 241 8.37 15.16 -3.91
CA PRO A 241 7.68 14.76 -5.14
C PRO A 241 8.64 14.79 -6.32
N ILE A 242 8.76 13.68 -7.04
CA ILE A 242 9.68 13.57 -8.18
C ILE A 242 8.97 13.12 -9.44
N SER A 243 9.48 13.56 -10.61
CA SER A 243 9.02 13.14 -11.92
C SER A 243 9.57 11.78 -12.31
N LEU A 244 8.99 11.14 -13.33
CA LEU A 244 9.54 9.88 -13.87
C LEU A 244 10.94 10.09 -14.48
N ILE A 245 11.19 11.24 -15.10
CA ILE A 245 12.53 11.59 -15.63
C ILE A 245 13.54 11.66 -14.48
N THR A 246 13.22 12.44 -13.44
CA THR A 246 14.09 12.58 -12.27
C THR A 246 14.33 11.23 -11.60
N LEU A 247 13.31 10.38 -11.49
CA LEU A 247 13.44 9.02 -10.94
C LEU A 247 14.41 8.18 -11.78
N ALA A 248 14.28 8.18 -13.11
CA ALA A 248 15.17 7.46 -14.01
C ALA A 248 16.64 7.92 -13.87
N GLN A 249 16.86 9.24 -13.84
CA GLN A 249 18.18 9.84 -13.64
C GLN A 249 18.81 9.47 -12.29
N LYS A 250 18.03 9.53 -11.20
CA LYS A 250 18.47 9.10 -9.86
C LYS A 250 18.90 7.63 -9.86
N ILE A 251 18.11 6.74 -10.45
CA ILE A 251 18.43 5.31 -10.54
C ILE A 251 19.73 5.10 -11.32
N SER A 252 19.90 5.74 -12.48
CA SER A 252 21.11 5.68 -13.30
C SER A 252 22.36 6.10 -12.49
N LYS A 253 22.28 7.27 -11.85
CA LYS A 253 23.37 7.83 -11.03
C LYS A 253 23.74 6.89 -9.86
N ILE A 254 22.72 6.36 -9.15
CA ILE A 254 22.94 5.50 -7.98
C ILE A 254 23.56 4.15 -8.38
N LEU A 255 23.12 3.57 -9.50
CA LEU A 255 23.63 2.30 -10.00
C LEU A 255 24.91 2.46 -10.81
N LYS A 256 25.38 3.69 -11.05
CA LYS A 256 26.57 4.03 -11.87
C LYS A 256 26.50 3.39 -13.27
N LYS A 257 25.34 3.42 -13.91
CA LYS A 257 25.11 2.88 -15.24
C LYS A 257 24.55 3.95 -16.16
N LYS A 258 25.11 4.07 -17.38
CA LYS A 258 24.54 4.93 -18.43
C LYS A 258 23.20 4.36 -18.87
N LEU A 259 22.23 5.25 -19.08
CA LEU A 259 20.88 4.90 -19.50
C LEU A 259 20.52 5.61 -20.79
N LYS A 260 19.73 4.91 -21.60
CA LYS A 260 18.93 5.52 -22.65
C LYS A 260 17.48 5.54 -22.21
N ILE A 261 16.85 6.72 -22.25
CA ILE A 261 15.43 6.90 -21.96
C ILE A 261 14.72 6.98 -23.30
N ILE A 262 13.74 6.11 -23.51
CA ILE A 262 12.89 6.09 -24.69
C ILE A 262 11.50 6.62 -24.31
N TYR A 263 11.09 7.70 -24.93
CA TYR A 263 9.77 8.29 -24.73
C TYR A 263 8.79 7.68 -25.74
N LYS A 264 7.67 7.11 -25.24
CA LYS A 264 6.59 6.59 -26.08
C LYS A 264 5.39 7.53 -26.04
N LYS A 265 4.99 8.06 -27.19
CA LYS A 265 3.80 8.93 -27.33
C LYS A 265 2.49 8.15 -27.13
N ASN A 266 2.47 6.86 -27.42
CA ASN A 266 1.31 6.01 -27.22
C ASN A 266 1.41 5.27 -25.87
N PHE A 267 0.26 5.10 -25.20
CA PHE A 267 0.15 4.38 -23.94
C PHE A 267 0.01 2.86 -24.11
N LYS A 268 0.29 2.32 -25.32
CA LYS A 268 0.23 0.88 -25.58
C LYS A 268 1.26 0.16 -24.71
N GLY A 269 0.78 -0.75 -23.85
CA GLY A 269 1.61 -1.44 -22.85
C GLY A 269 1.88 -0.64 -21.56
N SER A 270 1.23 0.51 -21.38
CA SER A 270 1.20 1.25 -20.12
C SER A 270 0.28 0.56 -19.11
N ASP A 271 0.54 0.80 -17.83
CA ASP A 271 -0.31 0.36 -16.72
C ASP A 271 -1.64 1.14 -16.66
N ARG A 272 -1.75 2.25 -17.42
CA ARG A 272 -2.95 3.10 -17.49
C ARG A 272 -3.26 3.46 -18.94
N LYS A 273 -4.55 3.56 -19.25
CA LYS A 273 -5.02 4.24 -20.45
C LYS A 273 -4.80 5.75 -20.29
N LYS A 274 -4.66 6.49 -21.40
CA LYS A 274 -4.41 7.94 -21.41
C LYS A 274 -5.50 8.73 -20.66
N ASP A 275 -6.75 8.35 -20.81
CA ASP A 275 -7.92 8.96 -20.16
C ASP A 275 -7.99 8.70 -18.65
N ARG A 276 -7.26 7.68 -18.17
CA ARG A 276 -7.16 7.30 -16.75
C ARG A 276 -5.87 7.79 -16.09
N GLU A 277 -4.97 8.47 -16.82
CA GLU A 277 -3.75 9.02 -16.24
C GLU A 277 -4.08 10.18 -15.30
N ILE A 278 -3.34 10.25 -14.22
CA ILE A 278 -3.35 11.35 -13.25
C ILE A 278 -1.98 12.02 -13.35
N PHE A 279 -1.93 13.28 -13.78
CA PHE A 279 -0.65 13.91 -14.11
C PHE A 279 0.20 14.17 -12.87
N ASN A 280 -0.34 14.88 -11.87
CA ASN A 280 0.36 15.14 -10.62
C ASN A 280 -0.40 14.55 -9.43
N ARG A 281 0.27 13.68 -8.66
CA ARG A 281 -0.31 13.06 -7.48
C ARG A 281 0.73 12.91 -6.37
N TYR A 282 0.82 13.93 -5.52
CA TYR A 282 1.67 13.92 -4.34
C TYR A 282 0.92 14.53 -3.14
N CYS A 283 1.28 14.07 -1.95
CA CYS A 283 0.49 14.31 -0.75
C CYS A 283 1.05 15.42 0.13
N ASP A 284 0.15 16.00 0.92
CA ASP A 284 0.45 16.58 2.22
C ASP A 284 0.21 15.51 3.30
N SER A 285 1.23 15.17 4.07
CA SER A 285 1.15 14.24 5.21
C SER A 285 1.27 14.97 6.56
N SER A 286 1.09 16.28 6.61
CA SER A 286 1.23 17.10 7.82
C SER A 286 0.23 16.70 8.92
N LYS A 287 -0.96 16.24 8.54
CA LYS A 287 -2.00 15.83 9.50
C LYS A 287 -1.54 14.65 10.36
N ILE A 288 -0.99 13.58 9.76
CA ILE A 288 -0.51 12.43 10.54
C ILE A 288 0.73 12.80 11.35
N LYS A 289 1.64 13.62 10.80
CA LYS A 289 2.81 14.14 11.52
C LYS A 289 2.40 14.83 12.82
N LYS A 290 1.37 15.69 12.78
CA LYS A 290 0.86 16.41 13.96
C LYS A 290 0.18 15.50 14.99
N VAL A 291 -0.50 14.44 14.55
CA VAL A 291 -1.35 13.61 15.44
C VAL A 291 -0.54 12.54 16.16
N ILE A 292 0.44 11.92 15.52
CA ILE A 292 1.22 10.79 16.07
C ILE A 292 2.73 10.95 15.90
N ASP A 293 3.22 12.15 15.60
CA ASP A 293 4.65 12.46 15.38
C ASP A 293 5.34 11.51 14.39
N TRP A 294 4.60 11.09 13.36
CA TRP A 294 5.15 10.24 12.30
C TRP A 294 5.63 11.08 11.13
N LYS A 295 6.79 10.75 10.59
CA LYS A 295 7.31 11.27 9.33
C LYS A 295 8.10 10.19 8.58
N PRO A 296 8.12 10.21 7.24
CA PRO A 296 8.97 9.32 6.48
C PRO A 296 10.45 9.63 6.77
N LYS A 297 11.27 8.59 6.93
CA LYS A 297 12.70 8.70 7.28
C LYS A 297 13.60 8.36 6.10
N ILE A 298 13.12 7.55 5.16
CA ILE A 298 13.91 7.00 4.06
C ILE A 298 13.67 7.81 2.79
N LYS A 299 14.69 8.56 2.35
CA LYS A 299 14.66 9.27 1.09
C LYS A 299 14.67 8.31 -0.10
N VAL A 300 14.18 8.76 -1.25
CA VAL A 300 14.07 7.92 -2.47
C VAL A 300 15.43 7.32 -2.86
N ASP A 301 16.52 8.08 -2.79
CA ASP A 301 17.86 7.60 -3.11
C ASP A 301 18.32 6.44 -2.21
N GLN A 302 18.02 6.52 -0.91
CA GLN A 302 18.32 5.45 0.04
C GLN A 302 17.49 4.20 -0.25
N GLY A 303 16.19 4.37 -0.55
CA GLY A 303 15.31 3.27 -0.90
C GLY A 303 15.72 2.55 -2.17
N ILE A 304 16.16 3.30 -3.22
CA ILE A 304 16.70 2.72 -4.45
C ILE A 304 17.93 1.86 -4.15
N ARG A 305 18.87 2.36 -3.32
CA ARG A 305 20.07 1.57 -2.91
C ARG A 305 19.67 0.29 -2.18
N LYS A 306 18.72 0.35 -1.24
CA LYS A 306 18.23 -0.82 -0.50
C LYS A 306 17.63 -1.88 -1.44
N ILE A 307 16.82 -1.47 -2.44
CA ILE A 307 16.27 -2.40 -3.44
C ILE A 307 17.39 -3.03 -4.27
N TYR A 308 18.34 -2.21 -4.75
CA TYR A 308 19.44 -2.73 -5.56
C TYR A 308 20.27 -3.76 -4.81
N LEU A 309 20.61 -3.50 -3.54
CA LEU A 309 21.31 -4.46 -2.69
C LEU A 309 20.51 -5.75 -2.49
N SER A 310 19.20 -5.66 -2.27
CA SER A 310 18.36 -6.84 -2.14
C SER A 310 18.33 -7.72 -3.39
N LEU A 311 18.42 -7.11 -4.58
CA LEU A 311 18.49 -7.84 -5.86
C LEU A 311 19.86 -8.52 -6.07
N LYS A 312 20.95 -7.93 -5.57
CA LYS A 312 22.28 -8.55 -5.62
C LYS A 312 22.39 -9.77 -4.69
N ASN A 313 21.78 -9.68 -3.50
CA ASN A 313 21.83 -10.75 -2.51
C ASN A 313 20.87 -11.91 -2.81
N ALA A 314 19.97 -11.75 -3.79
CA ALA A 314 19.02 -12.78 -4.25
C ALA A 314 19.55 -13.60 -5.44
N LYS A 315 20.72 -13.23 -6.00
CA LYS A 315 21.48 -13.98 -7.01
C LYS A 315 22.57 -14.79 -6.33
#